data_3f1c54ec37758ead679385d798779dad
#
_entry.id   3f1c54ec37758ead679385d798779dad
#
_cell.length_a   1.000
_cell.length_b   1.000
_cell.length_c   1.000
_cell.angle_alpha   90.00
_cell.angle_beta   90.00
_cell.angle_gamma   90.00
#
_symmetry.space_group_name_H-M   'P 1'
#
loop_
_entity.id
_entity.type
_entity.pdbx_description
1 polymer ?
#
loop_
_entity_poly.entity_id
_entity_poly.type
_entity_poly.pdbx_seq_one_letter_code
_entity_poly.pdbx_strand_id
1 'polypeptide(L)'
;FSMFRIYADANGEPAEYSASNTPLKTKKHLSISIKGLKEGDYAMIMGFPGRTSRYLTVSEVKERMESTNEPRIRIRGARLAVLKEVMNASDKIRIQYANKYAGSSNYWKNSIGMNKAIIDNDVLGTKAEQEAKFAEFAKVQNNTEYANVVKKIDDLVAQTAPLNYQLTCLTEVFFGAIEFGNSMLTKTREALVDKNDSLIKVRLEGLKENFKSIHNKDYDHEVDRKVAKVLLPLYAEMIPANQRPAIYKVIEQKYKGDYNKFVDDMYDKSIFANQANFDKFLKKPTVKAIDEDLALQYAQSKYDQYGNLLDQLKELEKELALLHKTYIRGLGEMKLPVPSYPDANFTIRLTYGNVKPYDPKDGVHYNYYTTTKGILEKENPEDREFVVPAKLKELIEKKDYGRYALPNGDMPVCFLSTNDITGGNSGSPVLNENGELIGCAFDGNWESLSGDINFDNNLQRCINLDIRYVLFILEKLGNCGHLINEMTIVE
;
A
#
# COMPACT_ATOMS: atom_id res chain seq x y z
N PHE A 1 7.98 6.10 -18.46
CA PHE A 1 9.10 6.69 -17.74
C PHE A 1 8.91 8.20 -17.58
N SER A 2 9.29 8.74 -16.41
CA SER A 2 9.36 10.17 -16.13
C SER A 2 10.76 10.45 -15.57
N MET A 3 11.42 11.45 -16.12
CA MET A 3 12.76 11.87 -15.69
C MET A 3 12.69 13.29 -15.15
N PHE A 4 13.38 13.52 -14.04
CA PHE A 4 13.49 14.81 -13.41
C PHE A 4 14.95 15.25 -13.40
N ARG A 5 15.19 16.51 -13.72
CA ARG A 5 16.48 17.16 -13.62
C ARG A 5 16.35 18.32 -12.64
N ILE A 6 17.19 18.34 -11.62
CA ILE A 6 17.17 19.40 -10.62
C ILE A 6 18.04 20.57 -11.10
N TYR A 7 17.48 21.77 -10.96
CA TYR A 7 18.18 23.02 -11.27
C TYR A 7 18.42 23.82 -10.00
N ALA A 8 19.51 24.57 -9.98
CA ALA A 8 19.91 25.44 -8.88
C ALA A 8 20.40 26.78 -9.43
N ASP A 9 20.63 27.76 -8.56
CA ASP A 9 21.29 29.00 -8.96
C ASP A 9 22.75 28.78 -9.39
N ALA A 10 23.43 29.85 -9.77
CA ALA A 10 24.84 29.79 -10.22
C ALA A 10 25.79 29.27 -9.13
N ASN A 11 25.42 29.33 -7.85
CA ASN A 11 26.19 28.86 -6.70
C ASN A 11 25.84 27.42 -6.29
N GLY A 12 24.83 26.81 -6.94
CA GLY A 12 24.34 25.49 -6.59
C GLY A 12 23.35 25.47 -5.39
N GLU A 13 22.80 26.61 -5.04
CA GLU A 13 21.83 26.74 -3.93
C GLU A 13 20.38 26.67 -4.45
N PRO A 14 19.43 26.23 -3.59
CA PRO A 14 18.03 26.23 -3.92
C PRO A 14 17.53 27.61 -4.34
N ALA A 15 16.80 27.69 -5.42
CA ALA A 15 16.30 28.95 -5.98
C ALA A 15 14.92 28.79 -6.61
N GLU A 16 14.15 29.89 -6.63
CA GLU A 16 12.93 29.98 -7.42
C GLU A 16 13.26 29.83 -8.92
N TYR A 17 12.25 29.47 -9.73
CA TYR A 17 12.43 29.31 -11.16
C TYR A 17 13.02 30.56 -11.82
N SER A 18 14.13 30.38 -12.53
CA SER A 18 14.75 31.39 -13.36
C SER A 18 15.36 30.73 -14.61
N ALA A 19 15.29 31.43 -15.75
CA ALA A 19 15.93 30.99 -16.98
C ALA A 19 17.47 30.92 -16.87
N SER A 20 18.06 31.56 -15.88
CA SER A 20 19.50 31.52 -15.58
C SER A 20 19.92 30.36 -14.68
N ASN A 21 18.98 29.61 -14.12
CA ASN A 21 19.30 28.44 -13.32
C ASN A 21 19.98 27.36 -14.17
N THR A 22 20.95 26.70 -13.56
CA THR A 22 21.75 25.65 -14.20
C THR A 22 21.48 24.28 -13.56
N PRO A 23 21.73 23.16 -14.24
CA PRO A 23 21.62 21.85 -13.64
C PRO A 23 22.48 21.74 -12.37
N LEU A 24 21.87 21.21 -11.31
CA LEU A 24 22.57 21.02 -10.04
C LEU A 24 23.76 20.06 -10.21
N LYS A 25 24.95 20.51 -9.88
CA LYS A 25 26.13 19.66 -9.77
C LYS A 25 26.27 19.14 -8.35
N THR A 26 25.92 17.88 -8.14
CA THR A 26 26.02 17.24 -6.82
C THR A 26 27.46 16.98 -6.42
N LYS A 27 27.75 17.03 -5.11
CA LYS A 27 29.09 16.71 -4.58
C LYS A 27 29.48 15.26 -4.83
N LYS A 28 28.50 14.35 -4.82
CA LYS A 28 28.65 12.93 -5.12
C LYS A 28 27.41 12.43 -5.87
N HIS A 29 27.62 11.47 -6.75
CA HIS A 29 26.58 10.72 -7.45
C HIS A 29 27.04 9.27 -7.59
N LEU A 30 26.10 8.39 -7.89
CA LEU A 30 26.42 6.99 -8.16
C LEU A 30 26.94 6.85 -9.60
N SER A 31 28.07 6.18 -9.77
CA SER A 31 28.48 5.69 -11.08
C SER A 31 27.55 4.56 -11.50
N ILE A 32 27.27 4.44 -12.79
CA ILE A 32 26.32 3.47 -13.35
C ILE A 32 27.11 2.40 -14.10
N SER A 33 26.99 1.13 -13.66
CA SER A 33 27.66 0.02 -14.33
C SER A 33 26.74 -0.63 -15.38
N ILE A 34 27.22 -0.70 -16.62
CA ILE A 34 26.57 -1.43 -17.71
C ILE A 34 27.29 -2.72 -18.12
N LYS A 35 28.27 -3.16 -17.32
CA LYS A 35 29.06 -4.41 -17.54
C LYS A 35 28.19 -5.66 -17.65
N GLY A 36 26.97 -5.61 -17.11
CA GLY A 36 26.08 -6.75 -17.04
C GLY A 36 26.18 -7.49 -15.71
N LEU A 37 25.26 -8.44 -15.54
CA LEU A 37 25.12 -9.21 -14.32
C LEU A 37 25.22 -10.70 -14.63
N LYS A 38 25.77 -11.46 -13.69
CA LYS A 38 25.86 -12.92 -13.70
C LYS A 38 25.22 -13.48 -12.44
N GLU A 39 24.82 -14.72 -12.49
CA GLU A 39 24.42 -15.44 -11.30
C GLU A 39 25.57 -15.46 -10.28
N GLY A 40 25.23 -15.14 -9.01
CA GLY A 40 26.18 -15.04 -7.93
C GLY A 40 26.73 -13.64 -7.67
N ASP A 41 26.56 -12.70 -8.60
CA ASP A 41 27.04 -11.32 -8.42
C ASP A 41 26.38 -10.67 -7.18
N TYR A 42 27.17 -9.86 -6.48
CA TYR A 42 26.73 -9.16 -5.28
C TYR A 42 25.72 -8.07 -5.59
N ALA A 43 24.69 -7.96 -4.76
CA ALA A 43 23.68 -6.92 -4.83
C ALA A 43 23.40 -6.35 -3.43
N MET A 44 23.49 -5.04 -3.30
CA MET A 44 23.26 -4.31 -2.05
C MET A 44 22.18 -3.24 -2.24
N ILE A 45 21.29 -3.12 -1.28
CA ILE A 45 20.23 -2.11 -1.27
C ILE A 45 20.25 -1.38 0.07
N MET A 46 20.30 -0.06 0.03
CA MET A 46 20.02 0.80 1.18
C MET A 46 18.68 1.49 0.96
N GLY A 47 17.72 1.24 1.86
CA GLY A 47 16.37 1.76 1.72
C GLY A 47 15.66 1.92 3.05
N PHE A 48 14.39 2.27 2.99
CA PHE A 48 13.55 2.52 4.15
C PHE A 48 12.36 1.55 4.16
N PRO A 49 12.60 0.25 4.48
CA PRO A 49 11.54 -0.74 4.54
C PRO A 49 10.49 -0.34 5.58
N GLY A 50 9.22 -0.46 5.22
CA GLY A 50 8.11 0.04 6.00
C GLY A 50 7.86 -0.77 7.26
N ARG A 51 7.34 -1.98 7.11
CA ARG A 51 6.96 -2.81 8.24
C ARG A 51 7.04 -4.29 7.91
N THR A 52 7.69 -5.06 8.79
CA THR A 52 7.62 -6.52 8.86
C THR A 52 7.01 -6.95 10.19
N SER A 53 6.69 -8.22 10.33
CA SER A 53 6.12 -8.82 11.55
C SER A 53 6.65 -10.24 11.70
N ARG A 54 7.97 -10.38 11.84
CA ARG A 54 8.68 -11.67 11.79
C ARG A 54 8.58 -12.48 13.08
N TYR A 55 8.15 -11.83 14.15
CA TYR A 55 8.06 -12.44 15.48
C TYR A 55 6.63 -12.81 15.89
N LEU A 56 5.70 -12.88 14.93
CA LEU A 56 4.32 -13.31 15.17
C LEU A 56 4.27 -14.80 15.56
N THR A 57 3.34 -15.12 16.48
CA THR A 57 2.94 -16.49 16.81
C THR A 57 2.00 -17.06 15.73
N VAL A 58 1.72 -18.36 15.83
CA VAL A 58 0.75 -19.04 14.94
C VAL A 58 -0.62 -18.39 14.99
N SER A 59 -1.12 -18.05 16.19
CA SER A 59 -2.43 -17.41 16.36
C SER A 59 -2.50 -16.04 15.71
N GLU A 60 -1.44 -15.25 15.81
CA GLU A 60 -1.37 -13.92 15.18
C GLU A 60 -1.24 -13.98 13.65
N VAL A 61 -0.54 -14.99 13.11
CA VAL A 61 -0.51 -15.20 11.65
C VAL A 61 -1.91 -15.56 11.15
N LYS A 62 -2.66 -16.42 11.86
CA LYS A 62 -4.06 -16.71 11.53
C LYS A 62 -4.94 -15.47 11.61
N GLU A 63 -4.80 -14.68 12.67
CA GLU A 63 -5.51 -13.40 12.80
C GLU A 63 -5.22 -12.46 11.62
N ARG A 64 -3.94 -12.34 11.19
CA ARG A 64 -3.56 -11.58 10.00
C ARG A 64 -4.30 -12.05 8.76
N MET A 65 -4.38 -13.35 8.55
CA MET A 65 -5.09 -13.94 7.41
C MET A 65 -6.60 -13.64 7.46
N GLU A 66 -7.23 -13.91 8.60
CA GLU A 66 -8.69 -13.93 8.74
C GLU A 66 -9.27 -12.56 9.07
N SER A 67 -8.60 -11.77 9.94
CA SER A 67 -9.13 -10.49 10.42
C SER A 67 -8.62 -9.27 9.64
N THR A 68 -7.55 -9.43 8.85
CA THR A 68 -7.00 -8.33 8.04
C THR A 68 -7.09 -8.62 6.55
N ASN A 69 -6.51 -9.73 6.08
CA ASN A 69 -6.38 -10.00 4.65
C ASN A 69 -7.72 -10.36 4.02
N GLU A 70 -8.50 -11.26 4.63
CA GLU A 70 -9.78 -11.73 4.10
C GLU A 70 -10.82 -10.60 3.92
N PRO A 71 -11.12 -9.76 4.93
CA PRO A 71 -12.02 -8.63 4.73
C PRO A 71 -11.49 -7.64 3.68
N ARG A 72 -10.18 -7.40 3.63
CA ARG A 72 -9.55 -6.53 2.63
C ARG A 72 -9.72 -7.08 1.21
N ILE A 73 -9.53 -8.39 1.02
CA ILE A 73 -9.75 -9.06 -0.27
C ILE A 73 -11.18 -8.86 -0.73
N ARG A 74 -12.14 -9.10 0.13
CA ARG A 74 -13.56 -9.02 -0.19
C ARG A 74 -14.01 -7.59 -0.50
N ILE A 75 -13.68 -6.62 0.36
CA ILE A 75 -14.10 -5.23 0.24
C ILE A 75 -13.42 -4.53 -0.94
N ARG A 76 -12.09 -4.67 -1.05
CA ARG A 76 -11.34 -4.04 -2.15
C ARG A 76 -11.68 -4.68 -3.49
N GLY A 77 -11.92 -5.99 -3.55
CA GLY A 77 -12.38 -6.65 -4.76
C GLY A 77 -13.69 -6.07 -5.29
N ALA A 78 -14.68 -5.87 -4.43
CA ALA A 78 -15.95 -5.24 -4.78
C ALA A 78 -15.78 -3.79 -5.23
N ARG A 79 -14.96 -2.99 -4.53
CA ARG A 79 -14.64 -1.61 -4.93
C ARG A 79 -13.96 -1.55 -6.29
N LEU A 80 -12.94 -2.38 -6.51
CA LEU A 80 -12.16 -2.41 -7.75
C LEU A 80 -13.00 -2.78 -8.96
N ALA A 81 -13.99 -3.65 -8.80
CA ALA A 81 -14.94 -3.99 -9.86
C ALA A 81 -15.73 -2.75 -10.32
N VAL A 82 -16.27 -1.98 -9.38
CA VAL A 82 -16.98 -0.71 -9.69
C VAL A 82 -16.04 0.29 -10.36
N LEU A 83 -14.84 0.49 -9.80
CA LEU A 83 -13.89 1.45 -10.35
C LEU A 83 -13.44 1.06 -11.77
N LYS A 84 -13.17 -0.22 -12.03
CA LYS A 84 -12.78 -0.71 -13.37
C LYS A 84 -13.86 -0.43 -14.40
N GLU A 85 -15.14 -0.69 -14.05
CA GLU A 85 -16.27 -0.41 -14.94
C GLU A 85 -16.33 1.06 -15.35
N VAL A 86 -16.32 1.98 -14.38
CA VAL A 86 -16.46 3.42 -14.66
C VAL A 86 -15.22 4.03 -15.33
N MET A 87 -14.03 3.53 -15.01
CA MET A 87 -12.77 3.93 -15.63
C MET A 87 -12.69 3.50 -17.10
N ASN A 88 -13.23 2.32 -17.43
CA ASN A 88 -13.30 1.85 -18.82
C ASN A 88 -14.30 2.68 -19.66
N ALA A 89 -15.34 3.21 -19.03
CA ALA A 89 -16.36 4.00 -19.71
C ALA A 89 -15.95 5.47 -19.94
N SER A 90 -14.94 6.00 -19.24
CA SER A 90 -14.59 7.44 -19.30
C SER A 90 -13.11 7.69 -19.04
N ASP A 91 -12.40 8.29 -20.00
CA ASP A 91 -11.00 8.71 -19.84
C ASP A 91 -10.84 9.75 -18.73
N LYS A 92 -11.80 10.66 -18.55
CA LYS A 92 -11.79 11.61 -17.43
C LYS A 92 -11.78 10.88 -16.10
N ILE A 93 -12.72 9.95 -15.89
CA ILE A 93 -12.82 9.18 -14.66
C ILE A 93 -11.56 8.32 -14.46
N ARG A 94 -11.04 7.72 -15.53
CA ARG A 94 -9.81 6.93 -15.47
C ARG A 94 -8.63 7.75 -14.95
N ILE A 95 -8.44 8.98 -15.42
CA ILE A 95 -7.37 9.87 -14.95
C ILE A 95 -7.58 10.24 -13.47
N GLN A 96 -8.81 10.58 -13.07
CA GLN A 96 -9.15 10.94 -11.70
C GLN A 96 -8.92 9.79 -10.71
N TYR A 97 -9.24 8.56 -11.11
CA TYR A 97 -9.25 7.40 -10.21
C TYR A 97 -8.07 6.44 -10.39
N ALA A 98 -7.18 6.65 -11.36
CA ALA A 98 -6.05 5.75 -11.63
C ALA A 98 -5.18 5.49 -10.39
N ASN A 99 -4.82 6.54 -9.66
CA ASN A 99 -4.01 6.40 -8.44
C ASN A 99 -4.77 5.68 -7.32
N LYS A 100 -6.05 6.00 -7.12
CA LYS A 100 -6.92 5.35 -6.12
C LYS A 100 -7.13 3.86 -6.45
N TYR A 101 -7.31 3.54 -7.74
CA TYR A 101 -7.41 2.17 -8.23
C TYR A 101 -6.10 1.41 -8.00
N ALA A 102 -4.97 1.97 -8.43
CA ALA A 102 -3.65 1.34 -8.27
C ALA A 102 -3.32 1.06 -6.79
N GLY A 103 -3.53 2.04 -5.89
CA GLY A 103 -3.31 1.86 -4.47
C GLY A 103 -4.23 0.79 -3.85
N SER A 104 -5.52 0.78 -4.22
CA SER A 104 -6.46 -0.25 -3.74
C SER A 104 -6.09 -1.64 -4.25
N SER A 105 -5.73 -1.75 -5.54
CA SER A 105 -5.33 -2.99 -6.22
C SER A 105 -4.04 -3.58 -5.62
N ASN A 106 -3.07 -2.73 -5.30
CA ASN A 106 -1.81 -3.17 -4.70
C ASN A 106 -2.06 -3.93 -3.37
N TYR A 107 -2.77 -3.32 -2.44
CA TYR A 107 -3.11 -3.98 -1.16
C TYR A 107 -4.03 -5.20 -1.34
N TRP A 108 -4.93 -5.18 -2.32
CA TRP A 108 -5.80 -6.31 -2.65
C TRP A 108 -4.98 -7.52 -3.12
N LYS A 109 -4.09 -7.30 -4.08
CA LYS A 109 -3.18 -8.34 -4.61
C LYS A 109 -2.22 -8.84 -3.51
N ASN A 110 -1.67 -7.91 -2.70
CA ASN A 110 -0.80 -8.28 -1.58
C ASN A 110 -1.52 -9.19 -0.59
N SER A 111 -2.77 -8.87 -0.20
CA SER A 111 -3.53 -9.70 0.75
C SER A 111 -3.84 -11.09 0.21
N ILE A 112 -4.20 -11.20 -1.09
CA ILE A 112 -4.42 -12.50 -1.77
C ILE A 112 -3.12 -13.31 -1.78
N GLY A 113 -2.03 -12.69 -2.22
CA GLY A 113 -0.75 -13.37 -2.35
C GLY A 113 -0.13 -13.72 -1.00
N MET A 114 -0.30 -12.88 0.02
CA MET A 114 0.17 -13.17 1.37
C MET A 114 -0.55 -14.41 1.93
N ASN A 115 -1.88 -14.49 1.87
CA ASN A 115 -2.61 -15.66 2.35
C ASN A 115 -2.19 -16.93 1.59
N LYS A 116 -2.03 -16.83 0.26
CA LYS A 116 -1.55 -17.94 -0.55
C LYS A 116 -0.13 -18.35 -0.16
N ALA A 117 0.81 -17.40 -0.04
CA ALA A 117 2.20 -17.70 0.29
C ALA A 117 2.36 -18.25 1.72
N ILE A 118 1.54 -17.81 2.69
CA ILE A 118 1.51 -18.39 4.03
C ILE A 118 1.17 -19.88 3.99
N ILE A 119 0.22 -20.27 3.14
CA ILE A 119 -0.21 -21.65 2.98
C ILE A 119 0.83 -22.47 2.17
N ASP A 120 1.22 -21.97 1.00
CA ASP A 120 2.10 -22.70 0.08
C ASP A 120 3.50 -22.93 0.65
N ASN A 121 4.01 -21.98 1.44
CA ASN A 121 5.34 -22.03 2.06
C ASN A 121 5.31 -22.59 3.50
N ASP A 122 4.18 -23.16 3.91
CA ASP A 122 3.97 -23.73 5.27
C ASP A 122 4.47 -22.82 6.41
N VAL A 123 4.14 -21.53 6.32
CA VAL A 123 4.56 -20.56 7.35
C VAL A 123 3.97 -20.89 8.70
N LEU A 124 2.73 -21.40 8.76
CA LEU A 124 2.10 -21.81 10.02
C LEU A 124 2.84 -23.00 10.66
N GLY A 125 3.25 -23.99 9.87
CA GLY A 125 4.06 -25.11 10.34
C GLY A 125 5.42 -24.65 10.87
N THR A 126 6.11 -23.78 10.12
CA THR A 126 7.40 -23.19 10.56
C THR A 126 7.26 -22.44 11.90
N LYS A 127 6.19 -21.65 12.09
CA LYS A 127 5.92 -20.95 13.35
C LYS A 127 5.57 -21.91 14.48
N ALA A 128 4.77 -22.94 14.22
CA ALA A 128 4.45 -23.98 15.22
C ALA A 128 5.70 -24.74 15.68
N GLU A 129 6.63 -25.06 14.78
CA GLU A 129 7.91 -25.65 15.17
C GLU A 129 8.75 -24.71 16.04
N GLN A 130 8.77 -23.41 15.70
CA GLN A 130 9.46 -22.39 16.50
C GLN A 130 8.88 -22.31 17.90
N GLU A 131 7.55 -22.30 18.05
CA GLU A 131 6.86 -22.28 19.34
C GLU A 131 7.13 -23.55 20.15
N ALA A 132 7.13 -24.73 19.51
CA ALA A 132 7.46 -25.99 20.18
C ALA A 132 8.90 -25.99 20.71
N LYS A 133 9.88 -25.52 19.94
CA LYS A 133 11.27 -25.36 20.38
C LYS A 133 11.38 -24.33 21.50
N PHE A 134 10.61 -23.25 21.44
CA PHE A 134 10.56 -22.26 22.50
C PHE A 134 9.99 -22.81 23.80
N ALA A 135 8.94 -23.61 23.75
CA ALA A 135 8.35 -24.27 24.92
C ALA A 135 9.35 -25.25 25.59
N GLU A 136 10.11 -26.03 24.80
CA GLU A 136 11.13 -26.90 25.31
C GLU A 136 12.31 -26.12 25.96
N PHE A 137 12.75 -25.03 25.31
CA PHE A 137 13.74 -24.12 25.87
C PHE A 137 13.28 -23.55 27.23
N ALA A 138 12.05 -23.05 27.32
CA ALA A 138 11.47 -22.51 28.55
C ALA A 138 11.46 -23.56 29.68
N LYS A 139 11.14 -24.81 29.34
CA LYS A 139 11.15 -25.94 30.27
C LYS A 139 12.56 -26.26 30.76
N VAL A 140 13.54 -26.35 29.85
CA VAL A 140 14.96 -26.60 30.21
C VAL A 140 15.52 -25.49 31.11
N GLN A 141 15.16 -24.24 30.85
CA GLN A 141 15.54 -23.08 31.66
C GLN A 141 14.76 -22.97 32.98
N ASN A 142 13.73 -23.79 33.17
CA ASN A 142 12.78 -23.69 34.31
C ASN A 142 12.18 -22.26 34.42
N ASN A 143 11.92 -21.62 33.28
CA ASN A 143 11.44 -20.24 33.20
C ASN A 143 9.91 -20.22 32.99
N THR A 144 9.18 -19.95 34.07
CA THR A 144 7.70 -19.93 34.04
C THR A 144 7.15 -18.77 33.24
N GLU A 145 7.86 -17.64 33.11
CA GLU A 145 7.44 -16.50 32.26
C GLU A 145 7.43 -16.95 30.80
N TYR A 146 8.49 -17.57 30.31
CA TYR A 146 8.59 -18.07 28.94
C TYR A 146 7.61 -19.23 28.68
N ALA A 147 7.45 -20.14 29.62
CA ALA A 147 6.55 -21.29 29.47
C ALA A 147 5.08 -20.91 29.22
N ASN A 148 4.66 -19.73 29.69
CA ASN A 148 3.28 -19.28 29.58
C ASN A 148 3.04 -18.17 28.53
N VAL A 149 4.11 -17.60 27.94
CA VAL A 149 3.97 -16.39 27.14
C VAL A 149 3.17 -16.63 25.84
N VAL A 150 3.44 -17.71 25.12
CA VAL A 150 2.71 -18.03 23.86
C VAL A 150 1.22 -18.26 24.16
N LYS A 151 0.91 -19.06 25.18
CA LYS A 151 -0.50 -19.25 25.56
C LYS A 151 -1.20 -17.94 25.92
N LYS A 152 -0.55 -17.04 26.63
CA LYS A 152 -1.13 -15.72 26.96
C LYS A 152 -1.33 -14.87 25.73
N ILE A 153 -0.42 -14.92 24.74
CA ILE A 153 -0.61 -14.28 23.44
C ILE A 153 -1.84 -14.86 22.75
N ASP A 154 -1.97 -16.18 22.68
CA ASP A 154 -3.13 -16.84 22.06
C ASP A 154 -4.45 -16.43 22.72
N ASP A 155 -4.49 -16.37 24.06
CA ASP A 155 -5.67 -15.96 24.83
C ASP A 155 -6.05 -14.48 24.55
N LEU A 156 -5.08 -13.60 24.31
CA LEU A 156 -5.33 -12.21 23.91
C LEU A 156 -5.74 -12.10 22.43
N VAL A 157 -5.10 -12.83 21.54
CA VAL A 157 -5.45 -12.87 20.11
C VAL A 157 -6.89 -13.33 19.93
N ALA A 158 -7.35 -14.32 20.71
CA ALA A 158 -8.76 -14.74 20.67
C ALA A 158 -9.73 -13.60 21.03
N GLN A 159 -9.31 -12.61 21.81
CA GLN A 159 -10.09 -11.43 22.17
C GLN A 159 -9.94 -10.29 21.14
N THR A 160 -8.73 -10.08 20.59
CA THR A 160 -8.46 -8.99 19.64
C THR A 160 -8.94 -9.31 18.22
N ALA A 161 -8.87 -10.56 17.78
CA ALA A 161 -9.19 -10.95 16.41
C ALA A 161 -10.60 -10.52 15.94
N PRO A 162 -11.71 -10.72 16.71
CA PRO A 162 -13.01 -10.25 16.29
C PRO A 162 -13.13 -8.72 16.26
N LEU A 163 -12.39 -8.00 17.11
CA LEU A 163 -12.34 -6.54 17.11
C LEU A 163 -11.53 -6.01 15.92
N ASN A 164 -10.41 -6.64 15.62
CA ASN A 164 -9.56 -6.32 14.47
C ASN A 164 -10.27 -6.61 13.14
N TYR A 165 -11.08 -7.66 13.06
CA TYR A 165 -11.94 -7.92 11.91
C TYR A 165 -12.93 -6.77 11.69
N GLN A 166 -13.64 -6.34 12.75
CA GLN A 166 -14.58 -5.22 12.68
C GLN A 166 -13.86 -3.92 12.30
N LEU A 167 -12.70 -3.64 12.91
CA LEU A 167 -11.90 -2.45 12.64
C LEU A 167 -11.42 -2.43 11.18
N THR A 168 -10.98 -3.57 10.66
CA THR A 168 -10.56 -3.70 9.25
C THR A 168 -11.75 -3.45 8.31
N CYS A 169 -12.90 -4.09 8.54
CA CYS A 169 -14.10 -3.84 7.73
C CYS A 169 -14.51 -2.36 7.76
N LEU A 170 -14.51 -1.76 8.94
CA LEU A 170 -14.88 -0.35 9.13
C LEU A 170 -13.91 0.57 8.37
N THR A 171 -12.61 0.36 8.54
CA THR A 171 -11.59 1.21 7.92
C THR A 171 -11.56 1.05 6.39
N GLU A 172 -11.70 -0.16 5.88
CA GLU A 172 -11.71 -0.41 4.44
C GLU A 172 -12.94 0.20 3.75
N VAL A 173 -14.14 0.11 4.35
CA VAL A 173 -15.38 0.65 3.76
C VAL A 173 -15.51 2.15 3.99
N PHE A 174 -15.43 2.60 5.25
CA PHE A 174 -15.86 3.94 5.64
C PHE A 174 -14.74 4.99 5.58
N PHE A 175 -13.48 4.58 5.61
CA PHE A 175 -12.34 5.50 5.54
C PHE A 175 -11.51 5.31 4.27
N GLY A 176 -11.43 4.08 3.76
CA GLY A 176 -10.62 3.75 2.60
C GLY A 176 -11.35 3.79 1.26
N ALA A 177 -12.68 3.60 1.25
CA ALA A 177 -13.42 3.43 0.00
C ALA A 177 -14.44 4.53 -0.28
N ILE A 178 -15.32 4.84 0.66
CA ILE A 178 -16.38 5.87 0.51
C ILE A 178 -15.81 7.21 0.93
N GLU A 179 -15.72 8.13 -0.02
CA GLU A 179 -15.07 9.45 0.16
C GLU A 179 -16.04 10.51 0.69
N PHE A 180 -17.33 10.43 0.32
CA PHE A 180 -18.36 11.37 0.75
C PHE A 180 -18.71 11.17 2.23
N GLY A 181 -18.86 12.28 2.93
CA GLY A 181 -19.17 12.31 4.34
C GLY A 181 -18.34 13.38 5.06
N ASN A 182 -18.98 14.22 5.85
CA ASN A 182 -18.33 15.39 6.38
C ASN A 182 -18.67 15.65 7.86
N SER A 183 -17.65 15.60 8.71
CA SER A 183 -17.76 15.92 10.14
C SER A 183 -17.58 17.41 10.46
N MET A 184 -17.19 18.26 9.49
CA MET A 184 -16.91 19.68 9.71
C MET A 184 -18.14 20.48 10.18
N LEU A 185 -19.34 20.01 9.85
CA LEU A 185 -20.60 20.61 10.31
C LEU A 185 -20.77 20.56 11.84
N THR A 186 -20.13 19.63 12.54
CA THR A 186 -20.24 19.49 14.01
C THR A 186 -19.86 20.77 14.73
N LYS A 187 -18.71 21.35 14.40
CA LYS A 187 -18.26 22.62 15.01
C LYS A 187 -19.12 23.83 14.63
N THR A 188 -19.73 23.78 13.44
CA THR A 188 -20.68 24.82 13.02
C THR A 188 -21.99 24.69 13.80
N ARG A 189 -22.42 23.46 14.04
CA ARG A 189 -23.58 23.16 14.90
C ARG A 189 -23.41 23.70 16.32
N GLU A 190 -22.27 23.44 16.94
CA GLU A 190 -21.93 23.94 18.28
C GLU A 190 -22.05 25.50 18.32
N ALA A 191 -21.40 26.18 17.38
CA ALA A 191 -21.45 27.63 17.29
C ALA A 191 -22.89 28.20 17.12
N LEU A 192 -23.74 27.48 16.36
CA LEU A 192 -25.16 27.85 16.17
C LEU A 192 -25.99 27.62 17.46
N VAL A 193 -25.72 26.55 18.20
CA VAL A 193 -26.37 26.28 19.50
C VAL A 193 -25.99 27.37 20.52
N ASP A 194 -24.72 27.73 20.57
CA ASP A 194 -24.19 28.75 21.48
C ASP A 194 -24.57 30.18 21.05
N LYS A 195 -25.18 30.36 19.88
CA LYS A 195 -25.55 31.66 19.30
C LYS A 195 -24.37 32.67 19.24
N ASN A 196 -23.18 32.14 18.97
CA ASN A 196 -21.95 32.94 18.89
C ASN A 196 -21.74 33.43 17.44
N ASP A 197 -22.24 34.63 17.12
CA ASP A 197 -22.21 35.16 15.73
C ASP A 197 -20.79 35.26 15.15
N SER A 198 -19.80 35.66 15.95
CA SER A 198 -18.42 35.73 15.48
C SER A 198 -17.87 34.37 15.13
N LEU A 199 -18.12 33.38 15.96
CA LEU A 199 -17.68 32.00 15.72
C LEU A 199 -18.44 31.36 14.55
N ILE A 200 -19.76 31.61 14.44
CA ILE A 200 -20.58 31.18 13.30
C ILE A 200 -19.97 31.68 11.99
N LYS A 201 -19.64 32.94 11.88
CA LYS A 201 -19.02 33.53 10.68
C LYS A 201 -17.72 32.84 10.30
N VAL A 202 -16.82 32.65 11.28
CA VAL A 202 -15.54 31.93 11.06
C VAL A 202 -15.77 30.49 10.60
N ARG A 203 -16.72 29.78 11.20
CA ARG A 203 -17.05 28.40 10.83
C ARG A 203 -17.62 28.29 9.42
N LEU A 204 -18.52 29.20 9.03
CA LEU A 204 -19.10 29.23 7.70
C LEU A 204 -18.05 29.54 6.60
N GLU A 205 -17.07 30.40 6.87
CA GLU A 205 -15.94 30.60 5.95
C GLU A 205 -15.09 29.32 5.82
N GLY A 206 -14.77 28.66 6.93
CA GLY A 206 -14.07 27.38 6.90
C GLY A 206 -14.80 26.28 6.12
N LEU A 207 -16.14 26.27 6.15
CA LEU A 207 -16.92 25.33 5.34
C LEU A 207 -16.77 25.55 3.83
N LYS A 208 -16.53 26.79 3.37
CA LYS A 208 -16.33 27.08 1.94
C LYS A 208 -15.05 26.45 1.42
N GLU A 209 -13.96 26.53 2.19
CA GLU A 209 -12.71 25.87 1.82
C GLU A 209 -12.85 24.34 1.88
N ASN A 210 -13.58 23.84 2.87
CA ASN A 210 -13.86 22.42 2.97
C ASN A 210 -14.72 21.90 1.80
N PHE A 211 -15.73 22.64 1.36
CA PHE A 211 -16.53 22.30 0.18
C PHE A 211 -15.66 22.15 -1.07
N LYS A 212 -14.75 23.12 -1.33
CA LYS A 212 -13.79 23.03 -2.44
C LYS A 212 -12.86 21.82 -2.30
N SER A 213 -12.41 21.51 -1.08
CA SER A 213 -11.54 20.37 -0.81
C SER A 213 -12.23 19.03 -1.11
N ILE A 214 -13.52 18.89 -0.76
CA ILE A 214 -14.30 17.68 -1.04
C ILE A 214 -14.52 17.53 -2.55
N HIS A 215 -14.93 18.61 -3.24
CA HIS A 215 -15.19 18.62 -4.67
C HIS A 215 -13.93 18.97 -5.50
N ASN A 216 -12.79 18.38 -5.14
CA ASN A 216 -11.53 18.58 -5.85
C ASN A 216 -11.50 17.82 -7.20
N LYS A 217 -10.44 18.07 -7.98
CA LYS A 217 -10.26 17.47 -9.31
C LYS A 217 -10.19 15.94 -9.33
N ASP A 218 -9.85 15.32 -8.20
CA ASP A 218 -9.65 13.87 -8.07
C ASP A 218 -10.86 13.17 -7.44
N TYR A 219 -12.01 13.87 -7.30
CA TYR A 219 -13.26 13.35 -6.78
C TYR A 219 -14.36 13.38 -7.86
N ASP A 220 -15.11 12.31 -7.95
CA ASP A 220 -16.33 12.24 -8.76
C ASP A 220 -17.47 11.69 -7.90
N HIS A 221 -18.54 12.51 -7.78
CA HIS A 221 -19.67 12.27 -6.90
C HIS A 221 -20.47 11.02 -7.28
N GLU A 222 -20.62 10.76 -8.58
CA GLU A 222 -21.37 9.60 -9.08
C GLU A 222 -20.58 8.30 -8.98
N VAL A 223 -19.26 8.35 -9.13
CA VAL A 223 -18.39 7.19 -8.89
C VAL A 223 -18.45 6.77 -7.43
N ASP A 224 -18.30 7.73 -6.53
CA ASP A 224 -18.34 7.45 -5.07
C ASP A 224 -19.71 6.95 -4.62
N ARG A 225 -20.81 7.51 -5.19
CA ARG A 225 -22.19 7.01 -5.00
C ARG A 225 -22.32 5.53 -5.39
N LYS A 226 -21.79 5.14 -6.55
CA LYS A 226 -21.79 3.73 -6.99
C LYS A 226 -21.01 2.84 -6.04
N VAL A 227 -19.87 3.28 -5.58
CA VAL A 227 -19.05 2.56 -4.58
C VAL A 227 -19.84 2.37 -3.28
N ALA A 228 -20.48 3.43 -2.78
CA ALA A 228 -21.28 3.37 -1.55
C ALA A 228 -22.47 2.40 -1.68
N LYS A 229 -23.16 2.36 -2.82
CA LYS A 229 -24.28 1.42 -3.08
C LYS A 229 -23.84 -0.05 -3.05
N VAL A 230 -22.59 -0.35 -3.39
CA VAL A 230 -22.05 -1.72 -3.34
C VAL A 230 -21.50 -2.05 -1.95
N LEU A 231 -20.80 -1.13 -1.32
CA LEU A 231 -20.05 -1.45 -0.10
C LEU A 231 -20.88 -1.37 1.19
N LEU A 232 -21.91 -0.52 1.27
CA LEU A 232 -22.74 -0.48 2.49
C LEU A 232 -23.53 -1.78 2.72
N PRO A 233 -24.21 -2.38 1.71
CA PRO A 233 -24.84 -3.69 1.92
C PRO A 233 -23.79 -4.79 2.16
N LEU A 234 -22.64 -4.78 1.48
CA LEU A 234 -21.56 -5.74 1.71
C LEU A 234 -21.06 -5.70 3.17
N TYR A 235 -20.86 -4.51 3.74
CA TYR A 235 -20.49 -4.36 5.15
C TYR A 235 -21.56 -4.95 6.07
N ALA A 236 -22.84 -4.75 5.75
CA ALA A 236 -23.93 -5.33 6.53
C ALA A 236 -23.97 -6.88 6.48
N GLU A 237 -23.55 -7.49 5.39
CA GLU A 237 -23.37 -8.94 5.30
C GLU A 237 -22.24 -9.45 6.20
N MET A 238 -21.16 -8.65 6.30
CA MET A 238 -19.93 -9.05 7.00
C MET A 238 -20.00 -8.83 8.51
N ILE A 239 -20.76 -7.82 8.97
CA ILE A 239 -20.78 -7.39 10.38
C ILE A 239 -22.18 -7.60 10.98
N PRO A 240 -22.30 -8.28 12.14
CA PRO A 240 -23.56 -8.47 12.86
C PRO A 240 -24.27 -7.12 13.17
N ALA A 241 -25.58 -7.11 13.11
CA ALA A 241 -26.40 -5.88 13.21
C ALA A 241 -26.12 -5.04 14.47
N ASN A 242 -25.86 -5.69 15.61
CA ASN A 242 -25.55 -5.02 16.89
C ASN A 242 -24.13 -4.44 16.97
N GLN A 243 -23.26 -4.74 15.98
CA GLN A 243 -21.87 -4.27 15.91
C GLN A 243 -21.66 -3.24 14.80
N ARG A 244 -22.71 -2.89 14.04
CA ARG A 244 -22.65 -1.92 12.94
C ARG A 244 -22.67 -0.49 13.45
N PRO A 245 -22.06 0.47 12.72
CA PRO A 245 -22.22 1.89 12.97
C PRO A 245 -23.68 2.33 13.05
N ALA A 246 -23.99 3.35 13.85
CA ALA A 246 -25.35 3.79 14.12
C ALA A 246 -26.15 4.18 12.86
N ILE A 247 -25.48 4.55 11.76
CA ILE A 247 -26.13 4.87 10.49
C ILE A 247 -26.96 3.69 9.94
N TYR A 248 -26.60 2.46 10.24
CA TYR A 248 -27.38 1.28 9.85
C TYR A 248 -28.76 1.23 10.51
N LYS A 249 -28.90 1.76 11.74
CA LYS A 249 -30.22 1.92 12.38
C LYS A 249 -31.09 2.92 11.62
N VAL A 250 -30.48 3.99 11.09
CA VAL A 250 -31.19 4.95 10.23
C VAL A 250 -31.66 4.30 8.94
N ILE A 251 -30.80 3.49 8.30
CA ILE A 251 -31.14 2.74 7.07
C ILE A 251 -32.32 1.80 7.35
N GLU A 252 -32.26 1.03 8.42
CA GLU A 252 -33.32 0.08 8.78
C GLU A 252 -34.66 0.80 9.12
N GLN A 253 -34.60 1.84 9.94
CA GLN A 253 -35.82 2.49 10.47
C GLN A 253 -36.48 3.43 9.43
N LYS A 254 -35.69 4.26 8.74
CA LYS A 254 -36.22 5.27 7.82
C LYS A 254 -36.34 4.76 6.38
N TYR A 255 -35.43 3.85 5.97
CA TYR A 255 -35.35 3.35 4.60
C TYR A 255 -35.78 1.89 4.46
N LYS A 256 -36.16 1.22 5.56
CA LYS A 256 -36.61 -0.19 5.58
C LYS A 256 -35.58 -1.14 4.96
N GLY A 257 -34.27 -0.88 5.17
CA GLY A 257 -33.18 -1.64 4.60
C GLY A 257 -32.85 -1.35 3.14
N ASP A 258 -33.48 -0.33 2.52
CA ASP A 258 -33.16 0.09 1.15
C ASP A 258 -31.89 0.97 1.15
N TYR A 259 -30.74 0.29 1.01
CA TYR A 259 -29.42 0.93 0.93
C TYR A 259 -29.30 1.89 -0.25
N ASN A 260 -29.87 1.53 -1.40
CA ASN A 260 -29.79 2.36 -2.59
C ASN A 260 -30.48 3.70 -2.39
N LYS A 261 -31.69 3.68 -1.83
CA LYS A 261 -32.45 4.89 -1.55
C LYS A 261 -31.77 5.75 -0.48
N PHE A 262 -31.21 5.12 0.56
CA PHE A 262 -30.42 5.84 1.57
C PHE A 262 -29.21 6.55 0.93
N VAL A 263 -28.45 5.85 0.10
CA VAL A 263 -27.28 6.42 -0.59
C VAL A 263 -27.72 7.55 -1.50
N ASP A 264 -28.75 7.36 -2.33
CA ASP A 264 -29.25 8.43 -3.20
C ASP A 264 -29.65 9.67 -2.41
N ASP A 265 -30.40 9.49 -1.31
CA ASP A 265 -30.80 10.61 -0.44
C ASP A 265 -29.60 11.31 0.21
N MET A 266 -28.58 10.55 0.65
CA MET A 266 -27.36 11.11 1.21
C MET A 266 -26.58 11.95 0.18
N TYR A 267 -26.40 11.43 -1.04
CA TYR A 267 -25.65 12.08 -2.11
C TYR A 267 -26.42 13.22 -2.78
N ASP A 268 -27.74 13.23 -2.77
CA ASP A 268 -28.55 14.28 -3.39
C ASP A 268 -28.95 15.41 -2.41
N LYS A 269 -29.22 15.08 -1.15
CA LYS A 269 -29.89 16.01 -0.21
C LYS A 269 -28.94 16.62 0.81
N SER A 270 -27.76 16.05 1.06
CA SER A 270 -26.81 16.60 2.04
C SER A 270 -26.35 18.01 1.66
N ILE A 271 -25.98 18.77 2.67
CA ILE A 271 -25.49 20.15 2.54
C ILE A 271 -24.32 20.24 1.58
N PHE A 272 -23.43 19.27 1.60
CA PHE A 272 -22.23 19.19 0.75
C PHE A 272 -22.43 18.42 -0.56
N ALA A 273 -23.64 17.98 -0.89
CA ALA A 273 -23.91 17.22 -2.10
C ALA A 273 -23.58 18.00 -3.39
N ASN A 274 -23.93 19.28 -3.42
CA ASN A 274 -23.70 20.16 -4.55
C ASN A 274 -23.70 21.64 -4.13
N GLN A 275 -23.26 22.52 -5.03
CA GLN A 275 -23.19 23.96 -4.78
C GLN A 275 -24.54 24.57 -4.38
N ALA A 276 -25.65 24.13 -5.00
CA ALA A 276 -26.98 24.69 -4.70
C ALA A 276 -27.44 24.37 -3.28
N ASN A 277 -27.22 23.14 -2.79
CA ASN A 277 -27.51 22.77 -1.41
C ASN A 277 -26.64 23.54 -0.43
N PHE A 278 -25.36 23.65 -0.75
CA PHE A 278 -24.40 24.37 0.08
C PHE A 278 -24.73 25.87 0.19
N ASP A 279 -25.01 26.54 -0.92
CA ASP A 279 -25.43 27.96 -0.95
C ASP A 279 -26.75 28.19 -0.20
N LYS A 280 -27.70 27.28 -0.33
CA LYS A 280 -28.96 27.32 0.44
C LYS A 280 -28.71 27.27 1.94
N PHE A 281 -27.81 26.38 2.38
CA PHE A 281 -27.43 26.29 3.78
C PHE A 281 -26.71 27.57 4.27
N LEU A 282 -25.75 28.09 3.50
CA LEU A 282 -25.02 29.30 3.86
C LEU A 282 -25.92 30.54 4.01
N LYS A 283 -27.02 30.65 3.24
CA LYS A 283 -27.99 31.74 3.33
C LYS A 283 -28.81 31.68 4.63
N LYS A 284 -29.08 30.49 5.15
CA LYS A 284 -29.87 30.30 6.37
C LYS A 284 -29.39 29.07 7.13
N PRO A 285 -28.21 29.15 7.80
CA PRO A 285 -27.69 28.04 8.58
C PRO A 285 -28.57 27.81 9.80
N THR A 286 -28.97 26.54 10.05
CA THR A 286 -29.78 26.13 11.19
C THR A 286 -29.27 24.83 11.76
N VAL A 287 -29.41 24.67 13.08
CA VAL A 287 -29.09 23.42 13.81
C VAL A 287 -29.89 22.27 13.21
N LYS A 288 -31.19 22.48 12.93
CA LYS A 288 -32.06 21.45 12.34
C LYS A 288 -31.53 20.91 11.00
N ALA A 289 -31.09 21.82 10.10
CA ALA A 289 -30.55 21.41 8.78
C ALA A 289 -29.27 20.56 8.94
N ILE A 290 -28.46 20.86 9.94
CA ILE A 290 -27.25 20.10 10.25
C ILE A 290 -27.62 18.74 10.85
N ASP A 291 -28.54 18.67 11.80
CA ASP A 291 -28.95 17.45 12.47
C ASP A 291 -29.64 16.45 11.53
N GLU A 292 -30.31 16.96 10.49
CA GLU A 292 -30.98 16.16 9.46
C GLU A 292 -30.04 15.74 8.32
N ASP A 293 -28.81 16.26 8.27
CA ASP A 293 -27.84 15.96 7.20
C ASP A 293 -27.32 14.54 7.28
N LEU A 294 -27.61 13.72 6.25
CA LEU A 294 -27.25 12.30 6.22
C LEU A 294 -25.74 12.08 6.09
N ALA A 295 -25.01 12.96 5.40
CA ALA A 295 -23.55 12.83 5.26
C ALA A 295 -22.85 13.12 6.60
N LEU A 296 -23.40 14.05 7.43
CA LEU A 296 -22.91 14.26 8.79
C LEU A 296 -23.22 13.07 9.70
N GLN A 297 -24.47 12.55 9.67
CA GLN A 297 -24.83 11.38 10.46
C GLN A 297 -23.99 10.15 10.09
N TYR A 298 -23.72 9.95 8.80
CA TYR A 298 -22.81 8.92 8.31
C TYR A 298 -21.38 9.13 8.87
N ALA A 299 -20.86 10.35 8.77
CA ALA A 299 -19.52 10.67 9.24
C ALA A 299 -19.36 10.50 10.76
N GLN A 300 -20.31 11.00 11.54
CA GLN A 300 -20.31 10.81 13.01
C GLN A 300 -20.36 9.34 13.38
N SER A 301 -21.28 8.61 12.77
CA SER A 301 -21.49 7.18 13.04
C SER A 301 -20.22 6.33 12.82
N LYS A 302 -19.44 6.63 11.77
CA LYS A 302 -18.18 5.91 11.54
C LYS A 302 -17.09 6.26 12.56
N TYR A 303 -16.97 7.54 12.95
CA TYR A 303 -15.99 7.96 13.95
C TYR A 303 -16.32 7.43 15.34
N ASP A 304 -17.61 7.41 15.73
CA ASP A 304 -18.06 6.86 17.03
C ASP A 304 -17.74 5.36 17.10
N GLN A 305 -18.03 4.61 16.02
CA GLN A 305 -17.71 3.18 15.97
C GLN A 305 -16.21 2.92 15.98
N TYR A 306 -15.44 3.75 15.26
CA TYR A 306 -13.98 3.66 15.23
C TYR A 306 -13.37 3.89 16.62
N GLY A 307 -13.79 4.97 17.31
CA GLY A 307 -13.36 5.26 18.67
C GLY A 307 -13.71 4.14 19.66
N ASN A 308 -14.94 3.61 19.59
CA ASN A 308 -15.37 2.49 20.43
C ASN A 308 -14.51 1.23 20.23
N LEU A 309 -14.15 0.89 18.99
CA LEU A 309 -13.28 -0.26 18.71
C LEU A 309 -11.86 -0.04 19.22
N LEU A 310 -11.31 1.17 19.04
CA LEU A 310 -9.98 1.49 19.57
C LEU A 310 -9.93 1.47 21.09
N ASP A 311 -10.97 1.96 21.78
CA ASP A 311 -11.05 1.91 23.24
C ASP A 311 -11.09 0.47 23.76
N GLN A 312 -11.78 -0.44 23.07
CA GLN A 312 -11.81 -1.86 23.42
C GLN A 312 -10.45 -2.55 23.18
N LEU A 313 -9.72 -2.18 22.11
CA LEU A 313 -8.43 -2.78 21.76
C LEU A 313 -7.29 -2.28 22.66
N LYS A 314 -7.37 -1.05 23.15
CA LYS A 314 -6.27 -0.31 23.77
C LYS A 314 -5.49 -1.07 24.85
N GLU A 315 -6.18 -1.62 25.84
CA GLU A 315 -5.50 -2.33 26.93
C GLU A 315 -5.05 -3.73 26.49
N LEU A 316 -5.80 -4.39 25.60
CA LEU A 316 -5.42 -5.69 25.04
C LEU A 316 -4.14 -5.58 24.21
N GLU A 317 -4.04 -4.58 23.34
CA GLU A 317 -2.84 -4.34 22.53
C GLU A 317 -1.61 -3.97 23.37
N LYS A 318 -1.82 -3.21 24.45
CA LYS A 318 -0.75 -2.87 25.40
C LYS A 318 -0.21 -4.11 26.11
N GLU A 319 -1.08 -5.00 26.56
CA GLU A 319 -0.69 -6.26 27.18
C GLU A 319 0.01 -7.17 26.17
N LEU A 320 -0.53 -7.29 24.97
CA LEU A 320 0.07 -8.05 23.87
C LEU A 320 1.50 -7.55 23.56
N ALA A 321 1.71 -6.23 23.51
CA ALA A 321 3.03 -5.64 23.29
C ALA A 321 4.04 -5.99 24.40
N LEU A 322 3.60 -6.15 25.66
CA LEU A 322 4.47 -6.58 26.76
C LEU A 322 4.81 -8.06 26.63
N LEU A 323 3.87 -8.91 26.28
CA LEU A 323 4.12 -10.33 26.05
C LEU A 323 5.07 -10.54 24.86
N HIS A 324 4.94 -9.75 23.80
CA HIS A 324 5.88 -9.77 22.67
C HIS A 324 7.31 -9.45 23.09
N LYS A 325 7.53 -8.48 23.99
CA LYS A 325 8.88 -8.21 24.50
C LYS A 325 9.49 -9.44 25.20
N THR A 326 8.67 -10.16 25.96
CA THR A 326 9.09 -11.40 26.65
C THR A 326 9.38 -12.50 25.62
N TYR A 327 8.50 -12.70 24.64
CA TYR A 327 8.66 -13.72 23.61
C TYR A 327 9.90 -13.48 22.75
N ILE A 328 10.09 -12.25 22.23
CA ILE A 328 11.26 -11.86 21.40
C ILE A 328 12.56 -12.00 22.20
N ARG A 329 12.58 -11.60 23.48
CA ARG A 329 13.75 -11.80 24.34
C ARG A 329 14.11 -13.27 24.45
N GLY A 330 13.14 -14.14 24.72
CA GLY A 330 13.37 -15.57 24.83
C GLY A 330 13.82 -16.21 23.52
N LEU A 331 13.26 -15.80 22.37
CA LEU A 331 13.74 -16.24 21.05
C LEU A 331 15.21 -15.88 20.82
N GLY A 332 15.63 -14.67 21.22
CA GLY A 332 17.03 -14.24 21.14
C GLY A 332 17.96 -15.07 22.04
N GLU A 333 17.51 -15.43 23.22
CA GLU A 333 18.27 -16.29 24.18
C GLU A 333 18.40 -17.74 23.68
N MET A 334 17.40 -18.22 22.93
CA MET A 334 17.43 -19.56 22.32
C MET A 334 18.51 -19.71 21.26
N LYS A 335 19.05 -18.64 20.70
CA LYS A 335 20.02 -18.67 19.60
C LYS A 335 19.55 -19.49 18.37
N LEU A 336 18.25 -19.61 18.16
CA LEU A 336 17.71 -20.16 16.92
C LEU A 336 18.13 -19.27 15.75
N PRO A 337 18.18 -19.82 14.54
CA PRO A 337 18.32 -19.04 13.32
C PRO A 337 17.00 -18.29 13.00
N VAL A 338 16.51 -17.50 13.96
CA VAL A 338 15.52 -16.45 13.72
C VAL A 338 16.26 -15.25 13.19
N PRO A 339 15.61 -14.38 12.38
CA PRO A 339 16.21 -13.11 12.02
C PRO A 339 16.75 -12.42 13.27
N SER A 340 18.06 -12.19 13.32
CA SER A 340 18.70 -11.54 14.48
C SER A 340 18.54 -10.01 14.46
N TYR A 341 17.77 -9.47 13.53
CA TYR A 341 17.52 -8.04 13.33
C TYR A 341 16.05 -7.70 13.61
N PRO A 342 15.77 -6.49 14.10
CA PRO A 342 14.42 -6.08 14.44
C PRO A 342 13.56 -5.90 13.18
N ASP A 343 12.25 -6.03 13.35
CA ASP A 343 11.27 -5.73 12.30
C ASP A 343 11.48 -4.33 11.68
N ALA A 344 11.17 -4.21 10.41
CA ALA A 344 11.23 -2.94 9.69
C ALA A 344 10.23 -1.93 10.28
N ASN A 345 10.63 -0.65 10.28
CA ASN A 345 9.87 0.44 10.91
C ASN A 345 10.12 1.80 10.23
N PHE A 346 10.35 1.81 8.92
CA PHE A 346 10.71 3.00 8.13
C PHE A 346 12.06 3.64 8.48
N THR A 347 12.92 2.98 9.25
CA THR A 347 14.32 3.42 9.40
C THR A 347 15.18 2.86 8.29
N ILE A 348 16.30 3.56 7.99
CA ILE A 348 17.23 3.08 6.96
C ILE A 348 17.75 1.69 7.31
N ARG A 349 17.74 0.79 6.33
CA ARG A 349 18.26 -0.57 6.43
C ARG A 349 19.17 -0.88 5.25
N LEU A 350 20.20 -1.63 5.54
CA LEU A 350 21.06 -2.26 4.56
C LEU A 350 20.61 -3.72 4.39
N THR A 351 20.28 -4.11 3.18
CA THR A 351 20.11 -5.50 2.78
C THR A 351 21.12 -5.84 1.70
N TYR A 352 21.70 -7.03 1.78
CA TYR A 352 22.65 -7.53 0.78
C TYR A 352 22.36 -8.99 0.45
N GLY A 353 22.72 -9.37 -0.76
CA GLY A 353 22.47 -10.69 -1.30
C GLY A 353 23.20 -10.86 -2.64
N ASN A 354 22.73 -11.82 -3.41
CA ASN A 354 23.31 -12.17 -4.69
C ASN A 354 22.22 -12.21 -5.77
N VAL A 355 22.63 -11.95 -7.01
CA VAL A 355 21.82 -12.21 -8.19
C VAL A 355 21.59 -13.71 -8.30
N LYS A 356 20.33 -14.16 -8.28
CA LYS A 356 20.04 -15.61 -8.21
C LYS A 356 18.67 -15.96 -8.83
N PRO A 357 18.59 -17.06 -9.60
CA PRO A 357 17.35 -17.67 -10.03
C PRO A 357 16.63 -18.34 -8.85
N TYR A 358 15.44 -18.91 -9.08
CA TYR A 358 14.75 -19.74 -8.08
C TYR A 358 13.81 -20.75 -8.70
N ASP A 359 13.50 -21.79 -7.94
CA ASP A 359 12.61 -22.87 -8.33
C ASP A 359 11.36 -22.81 -7.42
N PRO A 360 10.23 -22.23 -7.86
CA PRO A 360 9.03 -22.06 -7.03
C PRO A 360 8.31 -23.38 -6.73
N LYS A 361 8.50 -24.39 -7.58
CA LYS A 361 7.92 -25.72 -7.45
C LYS A 361 8.63 -26.72 -8.38
N ASP A 362 8.36 -28.00 -8.17
CA ASP A 362 8.92 -29.07 -8.99
C ASP A 362 8.72 -28.83 -10.49
N GLY A 363 9.80 -28.98 -11.26
CA GLY A 363 9.80 -28.81 -12.72
C GLY A 363 9.70 -27.38 -13.23
N VAL A 364 9.73 -26.34 -12.35
CA VAL A 364 9.69 -24.92 -12.75
C VAL A 364 10.94 -24.20 -12.29
N HIS A 365 11.66 -23.63 -13.24
CA HIS A 365 12.82 -22.78 -13.00
C HIS A 365 12.58 -21.38 -13.55
N TYR A 366 12.70 -20.35 -12.70
CA TYR A 366 12.73 -18.95 -13.11
C TYR A 366 14.16 -18.44 -13.16
N ASN A 367 14.57 -17.97 -14.34
CA ASN A 367 15.88 -17.37 -14.53
C ASN A 367 16.03 -16.09 -13.70
N TYR A 368 17.29 -15.72 -13.40
CA TYR A 368 17.59 -14.52 -12.63
C TYR A 368 17.35 -13.20 -13.40
N TYR A 369 17.02 -13.24 -14.70
CA TYR A 369 16.70 -12.03 -15.47
C TYR A 369 15.58 -12.27 -16.46
N THR A 370 14.93 -11.18 -16.88
CA THR A 370 13.94 -11.13 -17.96
C THR A 370 14.43 -10.25 -19.09
N THR A 371 13.85 -10.39 -20.28
CA THR A 371 14.22 -9.62 -21.47
C THR A 371 13.02 -8.92 -22.09
N THR A 372 13.28 -8.05 -23.06
CA THR A 372 12.24 -7.38 -23.85
C THR A 372 11.31 -8.34 -24.59
N LYS A 373 11.70 -9.61 -24.76
CA LYS A 373 10.80 -10.65 -25.30
C LYS A 373 9.53 -10.79 -24.44
N GLY A 374 9.68 -10.79 -23.10
CA GLY A 374 8.55 -10.86 -22.18
C GLY A 374 7.60 -9.65 -22.25
N ILE A 375 8.07 -8.50 -22.71
CA ILE A 375 7.21 -7.34 -22.97
C ILE A 375 6.26 -7.65 -24.12
N LEU A 376 6.77 -8.18 -25.23
CA LEU A 376 5.95 -8.55 -26.39
C LEU A 376 5.01 -9.74 -26.10
N GLU A 377 5.46 -10.71 -25.31
CA GLU A 377 4.63 -11.85 -24.89
C GLU A 377 3.42 -11.42 -24.05
N LYS A 378 3.52 -10.33 -23.31
CA LYS A 378 2.45 -9.76 -22.48
C LYS A 378 1.61 -8.70 -23.19
N GLU A 379 1.98 -8.30 -24.40
CA GLU A 379 1.25 -7.26 -25.12
C GLU A 379 -0.23 -7.65 -25.27
N ASN A 380 -1.11 -6.74 -24.83
CA ASN A 380 -2.55 -6.87 -25.00
C ASN A 380 -3.16 -5.50 -25.36
N PRO A 381 -3.48 -5.26 -26.64
CA PRO A 381 -4.06 -4.00 -27.08
C PRO A 381 -5.43 -3.68 -26.45
N GLU A 382 -6.16 -4.69 -25.99
CA GLU A 382 -7.46 -4.54 -25.32
C GLU A 382 -7.32 -4.11 -23.84
N ASP A 383 -6.16 -4.28 -23.25
CA ASP A 383 -5.88 -3.85 -21.89
C ASP A 383 -4.79 -2.77 -21.88
N ARG A 384 -5.18 -1.56 -21.52
CA ARG A 384 -4.29 -0.38 -21.53
C ARG A 384 -3.02 -0.54 -20.68
N GLU A 385 -3.04 -1.38 -19.66
CA GLU A 385 -1.86 -1.68 -18.84
C GLU A 385 -0.79 -2.47 -19.63
N PHE A 386 -1.20 -3.17 -20.68
CA PHE A 386 -0.35 -4.02 -21.50
C PHE A 386 -0.17 -3.54 -22.94
N VAL A 387 -0.55 -2.30 -23.24
CA VAL A 387 -0.26 -1.68 -24.54
C VAL A 387 1.21 -1.35 -24.63
N VAL A 388 1.92 -1.93 -25.62
CA VAL A 388 3.31 -1.60 -25.91
C VAL A 388 3.36 -0.40 -26.87
N PRO A 389 4.06 0.71 -26.53
CA PRO A 389 4.22 1.84 -27.46
C PRO A 389 4.85 1.38 -28.78
N ALA A 390 4.27 1.82 -29.91
CA ALA A 390 4.70 1.39 -31.24
C ALA A 390 6.21 1.58 -31.51
N LYS A 391 6.78 2.72 -31.06
CA LYS A 391 8.23 2.98 -31.17
C LYS A 391 9.06 2.00 -30.35
N LEU A 392 8.60 1.61 -29.15
CA LEU A 392 9.30 0.61 -28.34
C LEU A 392 9.26 -0.75 -29.04
N LYS A 393 8.11 -1.13 -29.58
CA LYS A 393 7.96 -2.38 -30.35
C LYS A 393 8.90 -2.41 -31.54
N GLU A 394 8.98 -1.34 -32.31
CA GLU A 394 9.92 -1.20 -33.44
C GLU A 394 11.38 -1.37 -33.00
N LEU A 395 11.80 -0.74 -31.90
CA LEU A 395 13.16 -0.87 -31.36
C LEU A 395 13.47 -2.31 -30.93
N ILE A 396 12.51 -3.00 -30.32
CA ILE A 396 12.64 -4.40 -29.90
C ILE A 396 12.76 -5.33 -31.12
N GLU A 397 11.89 -5.17 -32.11
CA GLU A 397 11.87 -5.99 -33.33
C GLU A 397 13.16 -5.82 -34.15
N LYS A 398 13.69 -4.60 -34.22
CA LYS A 398 14.97 -4.30 -34.89
C LYS A 398 16.21 -4.64 -34.06
N LYS A 399 16.03 -5.01 -32.79
CA LYS A 399 17.12 -5.18 -31.81
C LYS A 399 18.06 -3.94 -31.72
N ASP A 400 17.50 -2.74 -31.88
CA ASP A 400 18.28 -1.49 -31.76
C ASP A 400 18.49 -1.11 -30.29
N TYR A 401 19.29 -1.91 -29.60
CA TYR A 401 19.58 -1.75 -28.18
C TYR A 401 20.88 -1.00 -27.88
N GLY A 402 21.68 -0.73 -28.90
CA GLY A 402 23.00 -0.09 -28.74
C GLY A 402 23.92 -0.91 -27.82
N ARG A 403 24.65 -0.23 -26.95
CA ARG A 403 25.60 -0.82 -26.00
C ARG A 403 24.95 -1.50 -24.76
N TYR A 404 23.63 -1.51 -24.68
CA TYR A 404 22.92 -2.03 -23.53
C TYR A 404 22.51 -3.49 -23.66
N ALA A 405 22.69 -4.08 -24.84
CA ALA A 405 22.38 -5.48 -25.09
C ALA A 405 23.28 -6.44 -24.32
N LEU A 406 22.71 -7.62 -24.01
CA LEU A 406 23.50 -8.76 -23.54
C LEU A 406 24.41 -9.29 -24.65
N PRO A 407 25.47 -10.07 -24.33
CA PRO A 407 26.34 -10.68 -25.36
C PRO A 407 25.59 -11.56 -26.36
N ASN A 408 24.45 -12.14 -25.98
CA ASN A 408 23.60 -12.93 -26.88
C ASN A 408 22.66 -12.09 -27.77
N GLY A 409 22.73 -10.76 -27.66
CA GLY A 409 21.93 -9.81 -28.43
C GLY A 409 20.53 -9.55 -27.89
N ASP A 410 20.18 -10.06 -26.71
CA ASP A 410 18.93 -9.75 -26.02
C ASP A 410 19.06 -8.49 -25.15
N MET A 411 17.95 -7.84 -24.88
CA MET A 411 17.89 -6.68 -24.00
C MET A 411 17.34 -7.08 -22.63
N PRO A 412 18.11 -6.98 -21.52
CA PRO A 412 17.61 -7.27 -20.18
C PRO A 412 16.62 -6.20 -19.74
N VAL A 413 15.61 -6.59 -18.94
CA VAL A 413 14.61 -5.68 -18.39
C VAL A 413 14.66 -5.64 -16.87
N CYS A 414 14.60 -6.81 -16.24
CA CYS A 414 14.66 -6.96 -14.79
C CYS A 414 15.61 -8.09 -14.41
N PHE A 415 16.11 -8.03 -13.19
CA PHE A 415 16.88 -9.13 -12.59
C PHE A 415 16.40 -9.41 -11.17
N LEU A 416 16.68 -10.62 -10.68
CA LEU A 416 16.32 -11.10 -9.36
C LEU A 416 17.55 -11.11 -8.45
N SER A 417 17.33 -10.74 -7.18
CA SER A 417 18.34 -10.86 -6.14
C SER A 417 17.75 -11.38 -4.82
N THR A 418 18.60 -11.93 -3.95
CA THR A 418 18.19 -12.51 -2.67
C THR A 418 18.06 -11.49 -1.54
N ASN A 419 17.99 -10.20 -1.89
CA ASN A 419 17.81 -9.14 -0.90
C ASN A 419 16.47 -9.26 -0.19
N ASP A 420 16.51 -9.16 1.14
CA ASP A 420 15.32 -9.06 1.97
C ASP A 420 14.75 -7.65 1.88
N ILE A 421 13.57 -7.51 1.32
CA ILE A 421 12.87 -6.23 1.13
C ILE A 421 11.40 -6.31 1.54
N THR A 422 10.81 -5.18 1.83
CA THR A 422 9.35 -5.01 1.95
C THR A 422 8.92 -3.65 1.39
N GLY A 423 7.62 -3.35 1.42
CA GLY A 423 7.08 -2.05 1.02
C GLY A 423 7.81 -0.88 1.68
N GLY A 424 8.24 0.09 0.88
CA GLY A 424 9.15 1.18 1.29
C GLY A 424 10.54 1.08 0.65
N ASN A 425 10.98 -0.12 0.26
CA ASN A 425 12.21 -0.29 -0.52
C ASN A 425 12.04 0.08 -2.01
N SER A 426 10.82 0.21 -2.51
CA SER A 426 10.54 0.57 -3.91
C SER A 426 11.23 1.88 -4.28
N GLY A 427 12.01 1.87 -5.40
CA GLY A 427 12.82 2.99 -5.86
C GLY A 427 14.23 3.05 -5.26
N SER A 428 14.60 2.14 -4.36
CA SER A 428 15.96 2.09 -3.80
C SER A 428 16.99 1.71 -4.85
N PRO A 429 18.16 2.35 -4.85
CA PRO A 429 19.26 1.96 -5.74
C PRO A 429 19.79 0.57 -5.35
N VAL A 430 20.06 -0.24 -6.37
CA VAL A 430 20.76 -1.52 -6.22
C VAL A 430 22.20 -1.33 -6.66
N LEU A 431 23.14 -1.65 -5.77
CA LEU A 431 24.57 -1.42 -5.99
C LEU A 431 25.33 -2.75 -6.05
N ASN A 432 26.36 -2.79 -6.87
CA ASN A 432 27.31 -3.90 -6.91
C ASN A 432 28.38 -3.75 -5.80
N GLU A 433 29.37 -4.66 -5.77
CA GLU A 433 30.47 -4.69 -4.81
C GLU A 433 31.37 -3.44 -4.87
N ASN A 434 31.36 -2.70 -5.99
CA ASN A 434 32.14 -1.47 -6.16
C ASN A 434 31.34 -0.22 -5.77
N GLY A 435 30.07 -0.37 -5.35
CA GLY A 435 29.15 0.73 -5.06
C GLY A 435 28.59 1.40 -6.32
N GLU A 436 28.67 0.74 -7.48
CA GLU A 436 28.12 1.22 -8.74
C GLU A 436 26.65 0.82 -8.87
N LEU A 437 25.83 1.71 -9.43
CA LEU A 437 24.41 1.48 -9.67
C LEU A 437 24.20 0.46 -10.79
N ILE A 438 23.54 -0.65 -10.46
CA ILE A 438 23.20 -1.74 -11.39
C ILE A 438 21.71 -1.87 -11.64
N GLY A 439 20.87 -1.26 -10.80
CA GLY A 439 19.43 -1.36 -10.93
C GLY A 439 18.66 -0.55 -9.92
N CYS A 440 17.33 -0.71 -9.96
CA CYS A 440 16.40 -0.09 -9.05
C CYS A 440 15.45 -1.17 -8.52
N ALA A 441 15.43 -1.37 -7.19
CA ALA A 441 14.50 -2.29 -6.56
C ALA A 441 13.07 -1.74 -6.65
N PHE A 442 12.08 -2.57 -7.02
CA PHE A 442 10.72 -2.07 -7.13
C PHE A 442 9.63 -3.05 -6.65
N ASP A 443 9.91 -4.36 -6.60
CA ASP A 443 8.91 -5.35 -6.19
C ASP A 443 9.58 -6.62 -5.64
N GLY A 444 8.76 -7.54 -5.11
CA GLY A 444 9.12 -8.90 -4.77
C GLY A 444 8.43 -9.91 -5.70
N ASN A 445 8.98 -11.11 -5.82
CA ASN A 445 8.28 -12.19 -6.51
C ASN A 445 7.03 -12.61 -5.72
N TRP A 446 6.14 -13.37 -6.37
CA TRP A 446 4.86 -13.76 -5.75
C TRP A 446 5.04 -14.58 -4.47
N GLU A 447 6.06 -15.43 -4.44
CA GLU A 447 6.42 -16.27 -3.31
C GLU A 447 6.99 -15.46 -2.12
N SER A 448 7.43 -14.23 -2.34
CA SER A 448 7.94 -13.33 -1.29
C SER A 448 6.86 -12.67 -0.45
N LEU A 449 5.57 -12.81 -0.80
CA LEU A 449 4.49 -12.11 -0.11
C LEU A 449 4.25 -12.59 1.34
N SER A 450 4.77 -13.75 1.74
CA SER A 450 4.86 -14.15 3.15
C SER A 450 6.10 -13.61 3.87
N GLY A 451 7.01 -12.94 3.16
CA GLY A 451 8.30 -12.48 3.66
C GLY A 451 8.23 -11.49 4.80
N ASP A 452 7.16 -10.72 4.89
CA ASP A 452 6.93 -9.84 6.04
C ASP A 452 6.76 -10.62 7.37
N ILE A 453 6.39 -11.91 7.29
CA ILE A 453 6.15 -12.80 8.43
C ILE A 453 7.26 -13.85 8.56
N ASN A 454 7.66 -14.45 7.45
CA ASN A 454 8.70 -15.47 7.40
C ASN A 454 9.52 -15.35 6.11
N PHE A 455 10.79 -14.95 6.24
CA PHE A 455 11.69 -14.82 5.09
C PHE A 455 12.33 -16.16 4.74
N ASP A 456 12.15 -16.61 3.49
CA ASP A 456 12.80 -17.80 2.92
C ASP A 456 13.74 -17.41 1.78
N ASN A 457 15.04 -17.50 2.03
CA ASN A 457 16.08 -17.16 1.07
C ASN A 457 16.12 -18.07 -0.17
N ASN A 458 15.46 -19.24 -0.14
CA ASN A 458 15.39 -20.13 -1.29
C ASN A 458 14.34 -19.70 -2.31
N LEU A 459 13.22 -19.16 -1.84
CA LEU A 459 12.06 -18.82 -2.68
C LEU A 459 11.92 -17.31 -2.92
N GLN A 460 12.28 -16.49 -1.93
CA GLN A 460 11.99 -15.06 -1.99
C GLN A 460 13.06 -14.30 -2.78
N ARG A 461 12.60 -13.44 -3.68
CA ARG A 461 13.45 -12.61 -4.53
C ARG A 461 12.96 -11.17 -4.58
N CYS A 462 13.93 -10.26 -4.48
CA CYS A 462 13.75 -8.88 -4.89
C CYS A 462 13.77 -8.78 -6.40
N ILE A 463 12.82 -8.08 -6.99
CA ILE A 463 12.77 -7.78 -8.42
C ILE A 463 13.35 -6.39 -8.63
N ASN A 464 14.39 -6.32 -9.46
CA ASN A 464 15.11 -5.10 -9.73
C ASN A 464 15.00 -4.75 -11.22
N LEU A 465 14.72 -3.51 -11.52
CA LEU A 465 14.83 -2.99 -12.89
C LEU A 465 16.30 -2.89 -13.27
N ASP A 466 16.71 -3.50 -14.40
CA ASP A 466 18.10 -3.41 -14.88
C ASP A 466 18.41 -1.99 -15.34
N ILE A 467 19.49 -1.42 -14.86
CA ILE A 467 19.86 -0.03 -15.20
C ILE A 467 20.09 0.16 -16.69
N ARG A 468 20.52 -0.87 -17.41
CA ARG A 468 20.71 -0.84 -18.87
C ARG A 468 19.38 -0.60 -19.59
N TYR A 469 18.27 -1.17 -19.09
CA TYR A 469 16.94 -0.91 -19.65
C TYR A 469 16.53 0.55 -19.45
N VAL A 470 16.83 1.14 -18.29
CA VAL A 470 16.58 2.56 -18.04
C VAL A 470 17.32 3.44 -19.04
N LEU A 471 18.61 3.17 -19.24
CA LEU A 471 19.44 3.94 -20.19
C LEU A 471 18.99 3.74 -21.64
N PHE A 472 18.62 2.52 -22.02
CA PHE A 472 18.05 2.23 -23.34
C PHE A 472 16.77 3.04 -23.60
N ILE A 473 15.85 3.06 -22.63
CA ILE A 473 14.62 3.85 -22.74
C ILE A 473 14.93 5.35 -22.86
N LEU A 474 15.87 5.87 -22.09
CA LEU A 474 16.27 7.27 -22.17
C LEU A 474 16.88 7.63 -23.52
N GLU A 475 17.83 6.83 -23.99
CA GLU A 475 18.58 7.12 -25.21
C GLU A 475 17.75 6.87 -26.47
N LYS A 476 17.21 5.66 -26.63
CA LYS A 476 16.59 5.21 -27.88
C LYS A 476 15.10 5.56 -27.99
N LEU A 477 14.33 5.36 -26.94
CA LEU A 477 12.91 5.67 -26.95
C LEU A 477 12.66 7.16 -26.72
N GLY A 478 13.30 7.73 -25.68
CA GLY A 478 13.11 9.10 -25.23
C GLY A 478 13.93 10.14 -26.00
N ASN A 479 14.92 9.72 -26.77
CA ASN A 479 15.88 10.60 -27.47
C ASN A 479 16.58 11.61 -26.53
N CYS A 480 16.89 11.14 -25.31
CA CYS A 480 17.48 11.92 -24.21
C CYS A 480 18.97 11.59 -24.00
N GLY A 481 19.72 11.29 -25.04
CA GLY A 481 21.16 10.98 -24.96
C GLY A 481 21.98 12.08 -24.27
N HIS A 482 21.55 13.35 -24.35
CA HIS A 482 22.18 14.45 -23.63
C HIS A 482 22.19 14.26 -22.11
N LEU A 483 21.16 13.58 -21.51
CA LEU A 483 21.14 13.28 -20.09
C LEU A 483 22.17 12.21 -19.72
N ILE A 484 22.40 11.25 -20.62
CA ILE A 484 23.42 10.19 -20.41
C ILE A 484 24.81 10.76 -20.37
N ASN A 485 25.09 11.82 -21.16
CA ASN A 485 26.36 12.51 -21.14
C ASN A 485 26.69 13.22 -19.82
N GLU A 486 25.70 13.41 -18.95
CA GLU A 486 25.88 13.97 -17.61
C GLU A 486 26.13 12.87 -16.54
N MET A 487 26.00 11.60 -16.90
CA MET A 487 26.17 10.45 -16.02
C MET A 487 27.59 9.87 -16.14
N THR A 488 28.06 9.26 -15.04
CA THR A 488 29.31 8.49 -15.07
C THR A 488 29.00 7.05 -15.39
N ILE A 489 29.25 6.61 -16.62
CA ILE A 489 29.01 5.23 -17.07
C ILE A 489 30.29 4.42 -16.93
N VAL A 490 30.18 3.22 -16.34
CA VAL A 490 31.27 2.24 -16.21
C VAL A 490 30.93 1.04 -17.09
N GLU A 491 31.83 0.79 -18.07
CA GLU A 491 31.77 -0.29 -19.07
C GLU A 491 32.66 -1.47 -18.70
#